data_38b6b55dee8c319d298ca7a24768b324
#
_entry.id   38b6b55dee8c319d298ca7a24768b324
#
_cell.length_a   1.000
_cell.length_b   1.000
_cell.length_c   1.000
_cell.angle_alpha   90.00
_cell.angle_beta   90.00
_cell.angle_gamma   90.00
#
_symmetry.space_group_name_H-M   'P 1'
#
loop_
_entity.id
_entity.type
_entity.pdbx_description
1 polymer ?
#
loop_
_entity_poly.entity_id
_entity_poly.type
_entity_poly.pdbx_seq_one_letter_code
_entity_poly.pdbx_strand_id
1 'polypeptide(L)' 'MITIRKQEIVKFEDVLHLYQAVGWTNYTNQPQMLEQALYHSLVIYLALDGDAVVGLIRLAGDGFSSVFVQDLIVLSSYQR' A
#
# COMPACT_ATOMS: atom_id res chain seq x y z
N MET A 1 6.34 -12.55 -12.87
CA MET A 1 6.76 -11.20 -13.33
C MET A 1 6.11 -10.14 -12.49
N ILE A 2 6.87 -9.16 -12.04
CA ILE A 2 6.34 -8.07 -11.21
C ILE A 2 5.87 -6.94 -12.11
N THR A 3 4.65 -6.48 -11.86
CA THR A 3 4.05 -5.35 -12.55
C THR A 3 3.74 -4.26 -11.53
N ILE A 4 4.09 -3.01 -11.86
CA ILE A 4 3.78 -1.86 -11.01
C ILE A 4 2.59 -1.14 -11.61
N ARG A 5 1.56 -0.89 -10.80
CA ARG A 5 0.35 -0.22 -11.25
C ARG A 5 -0.06 0.87 -10.28
N LYS A 6 -0.42 2.02 -10.84
CA LYS A 6 -1.08 3.07 -10.07
C LYS A 6 -2.54 2.64 -9.88
N GLN A 7 -3.00 2.69 -8.64
CA GLN A 7 -4.36 2.30 -8.30
C GLN A 7 -5.14 3.49 -7.78
N GLU A 8 -6.27 3.75 -8.38
CA GLU A 8 -7.23 4.74 -7.89
C GLU A 8 -8.23 4.09 -6.94
N ILE A 9 -8.60 2.83 -7.24
CA ILE A 9 -9.49 2.04 -6.39
C ILE A 9 -8.69 0.82 -5.97
N VAL A 10 -8.57 0.62 -4.67
CA VAL A 10 -7.78 -0.44 -4.09
C VAL A 10 -8.73 -1.45 -3.45
N LYS A 11 -8.54 -2.74 -3.74
CA LYS A 11 -9.23 -3.79 -3.01
C LYS A 11 -8.64 -3.84 -1.61
N PHE A 12 -9.38 -3.34 -0.66
CA PHE A 12 -8.90 -3.19 0.71
C PHE A 12 -8.41 -4.50 1.30
N GLU A 13 -9.10 -5.60 1.03
CA GLU A 13 -8.73 -6.91 1.58
C GLU A 13 -7.33 -7.33 1.16
N ASP A 14 -6.97 -7.11 -0.10
CA ASP A 14 -5.64 -7.46 -0.61
C ASP A 14 -4.56 -6.61 0.07
N VAL A 15 -4.83 -5.33 0.26
CA VAL A 15 -3.90 -4.41 0.91
C VAL A 15 -3.81 -4.73 2.40
N LEU A 16 -4.93 -5.02 3.04
CA LEU A 16 -4.92 -5.41 4.45
C LEU A 16 -4.06 -6.65 4.67
N HIS A 17 -4.19 -7.66 3.80
CA HIS A 17 -3.35 -8.86 3.88
C HIS A 17 -1.86 -8.52 3.75
N LEU A 18 -1.52 -7.57 2.87
CA LEU A 18 -0.14 -7.13 2.72
C LEU A 18 0.40 -6.51 4.01
N TYR A 19 -0.37 -5.61 4.62
CA TYR A 19 0.02 -4.98 5.89
C TYR A 19 0.14 -6.02 7.02
N GLN A 20 -0.77 -7.00 7.05
CA GLN A 20 -0.71 -8.08 8.04
C GLN A 20 0.55 -8.93 7.85
N ALA A 21 0.90 -9.23 6.60
CA ALA A 21 2.04 -10.09 6.28
C ALA A 21 3.37 -9.48 6.73
N VAL A 22 3.48 -8.15 6.74
CA VAL A 22 4.70 -7.48 7.19
C VAL A 22 4.62 -7.04 8.66
N GLY A 23 3.54 -7.36 9.35
CA GLY A 23 3.43 -7.15 10.80
C GLY A 23 3.17 -5.71 11.24
N TRP A 24 2.58 -4.89 10.38
CA TRP A 24 2.28 -3.49 10.73
C TRP A 24 0.97 -3.42 11.53
N THR A 25 1.06 -3.84 12.80
CA THR A 25 -0.11 -4.01 13.67
C THR A 25 -0.81 -2.69 14.01
N ASN A 26 -0.10 -1.56 13.97
CA ASN A 26 -0.74 -0.26 14.18
C ASN A 26 -1.86 -0.02 13.17
N TYR A 27 -1.67 -0.49 11.95
CA TYR A 27 -2.68 -0.37 10.90
C TYR A 27 -3.69 -1.50 10.97
N THR A 28 -3.22 -2.74 11.14
CA THR A 28 -4.10 -3.91 11.04
C THR A 28 -5.03 -4.04 12.24
N ASN A 29 -4.66 -3.46 13.39
CA ASN A 29 -5.54 -3.39 14.56
C ASN A 29 -6.63 -2.34 14.41
N GLN A 30 -6.53 -1.49 13.40
CA GLN A 30 -7.51 -0.44 13.11
C GLN A 30 -7.84 -0.44 11.63
N PRO A 31 -8.49 -1.51 11.14
CA PRO A 31 -8.71 -1.66 9.69
C PRO A 31 -9.54 -0.53 9.07
N GLN A 32 -10.48 0.03 9.83
CA GLN A 32 -11.28 1.14 9.31
C GLN A 32 -10.45 2.40 9.13
N MET A 33 -9.50 2.65 10.03
CA MET A 33 -8.57 3.77 9.89
C MET A 33 -7.67 3.57 8.67
N LEU A 34 -7.16 2.36 8.50
CA LEU A 34 -6.31 2.05 7.34
C LEU A 34 -7.07 2.27 6.03
N GLU A 35 -8.31 1.81 5.96
CA GLU A 35 -9.13 1.99 4.78
C GLU A 35 -9.31 3.48 4.44
N GLN A 36 -9.58 4.30 5.45
CA GLN A 36 -9.71 5.75 5.25
C GLN A 36 -8.39 6.38 4.83
N ALA A 37 -7.29 5.95 5.44
CA ALA A 37 -5.96 6.47 5.10
C ALA A 37 -5.60 6.15 3.65
N LEU A 38 -5.90 4.94 3.19
CA LEU A 38 -5.67 4.56 1.80
C LEU A 38 -6.52 5.39 0.85
N TYR A 39 -7.78 5.56 1.19
CA TYR A 39 -8.73 6.32 0.36
C TYR A 39 -8.29 7.78 0.20
N HIS A 40 -7.75 8.38 1.25
CA HIS A 40 -7.33 9.78 1.26
C HIS A 40 -5.86 9.98 0.90
N SER A 41 -5.16 8.93 0.51
CA SER A 41 -3.77 9.04 0.06
C SER A 41 -3.69 9.81 -1.26
N LEU A 42 -2.58 10.52 -1.47
CA LEU A 42 -2.36 11.25 -2.71
C LEU A 42 -2.34 10.29 -3.90
N VAL A 43 -1.57 9.22 -3.78
CA VAL A 43 -1.51 8.17 -4.79
C VAL A 43 -0.98 6.89 -4.16
N ILE A 44 -1.40 5.76 -4.71
CA ILE A 44 -0.93 4.45 -4.30
C ILE A 44 -0.46 3.71 -5.54
N TYR A 45 0.75 3.14 -5.45
CA TYR A 45 1.26 2.22 -6.46
C TYR A 45 1.32 0.83 -5.84
N LEU A 46 0.85 -0.16 -6.57
CA LEU A 46 0.91 -1.55 -6.15
C LEU A 46 1.90 -2.31 -7.01
N ALA A 47 2.65 -3.21 -6.38
CA ALA A 47 3.46 -4.20 -7.08
C ALA A 47 2.69 -5.51 -7.08
N LEU A 48 2.53 -6.08 -8.25
CA LEU A 48 1.73 -7.28 -8.45
C LEU A 48 2.61 -8.37 -9.06
N ASP A 49 2.47 -9.58 -8.54
CA ASP A 49 3.02 -10.77 -9.17
C ASP A 49 1.82 -11.59 -9.64
N GLY A 50 1.50 -11.49 -10.96
CA GLY A 50 0.24 -11.97 -11.45
C GLY A 50 -0.91 -11.18 -10.80
N ASP A 51 -1.77 -11.87 -10.06
CA ASP A 51 -2.88 -11.24 -9.33
C ASP A 51 -2.55 -10.96 -7.87
N ALA A 52 -1.39 -11.39 -7.40
CA ALA A 52 -1.01 -11.24 -6.00
C ALA A 52 -0.39 -9.88 -5.74
N VAL A 53 -0.89 -9.17 -4.72
CA VAL A 53 -0.31 -7.90 -4.27
C VAL A 53 0.88 -8.22 -3.38
N VAL A 54 2.08 -7.85 -3.84
CA VAL A 54 3.33 -8.18 -3.14
C VAL A 54 4.07 -6.94 -2.64
N GLY A 55 3.62 -5.75 -3.00
CA GLY A 55 4.22 -4.52 -2.52
C GLY A 55 3.29 -3.34 -2.70
N LEU A 56 3.62 -2.23 -2.02
CA LEU A 56 2.82 -1.01 -2.05
C LEU A 56 3.70 0.17 -1.73
N ILE A 57 3.49 1.26 -2.46
CA ILE A 57 4.00 2.59 -2.11
C ILE A 57 2.80 3.50 -1.95
N ARG A 58 2.69 4.13 -0.78
CA ARG A 58 1.62 5.08 -0.48
C ARG A 58 2.24 6.45 -0.30
N LEU A 59 1.80 7.40 -1.12
CA LEU A 59 2.31 8.77 -1.09
C LEU A 59 1.30 9.68 -0.42
N ALA A 60 1.80 10.62 0.35
CA ALA A 60 1.00 11.64 1.03
C ALA A 60 1.55 13.01 0.71
N GLY A 61 0.72 14.04 0.89
CA GLY A 61 1.09 15.42 0.63
C GLY A 61 0.00 16.14 -0.16
N ASP A 62 0.27 17.39 -0.52
CA ASP A 62 -0.68 18.20 -1.27
C ASP A 62 -0.53 18.05 -2.78
N GLY A 63 0.54 17.43 -3.24
CA GLY A 63 0.80 17.24 -4.67
C GLY A 63 1.40 18.46 -5.36
N PHE A 64 1.66 19.53 -4.62
CA PHE A 64 2.21 20.77 -5.16
C PHE A 64 3.51 21.15 -4.48
N SER A 65 3.45 21.40 -3.19
CA SER A 65 4.61 21.85 -2.42
C SER A 65 5.29 20.69 -1.68
N SER A 66 4.55 19.63 -1.40
CA SER A 66 5.10 18.48 -0.68
C SER A 66 4.49 17.18 -1.18
N VAL A 67 5.35 16.20 -1.38
CA VAL A 67 4.98 14.81 -1.65
C VAL A 67 6.01 13.96 -0.93
N PHE A 68 5.56 13.00 -0.12
CA PHE A 68 6.49 12.12 0.56
C PHE A 68 5.93 10.71 0.64
N VAL A 69 6.85 9.75 0.76
CA VAL A 69 6.48 8.34 0.93
C VAL A 69 6.03 8.13 2.37
N GLN A 70 4.76 7.83 2.53
CA GLN A 70 4.19 7.54 3.84
C GLN A 70 4.41 6.09 4.23
N ASP A 71 4.17 5.17 3.28
CA ASP A 71 4.36 3.74 3.50
C ASP A 71 5.08 3.15 2.30
N LEU A 72 6.03 2.26 2.57
CA LEU A 72 6.70 1.44 1.55
C LEU A 72 6.76 0.02 2.08
N ILE A 73 6.06 -0.89 1.43
CA ILE A 73 5.93 -2.27 1.87
C ILE A 73 6.33 -3.19 0.73
N VAL A 74 7.15 -4.18 1.04
CA VAL A 74 7.46 -5.29 0.12
C VAL A 74 7.47 -6.57 0.93
N LEU A 75 6.77 -7.60 0.45
CA LEU A 75 6.79 -8.90 1.10
C LEU A 75 8.23 -9.44 1.15
N SER A 76 8.58 -10.10 2.26
CA SER A 76 9.96 -10.54 2.49
C SER A 76 10.47 -11.46 1.40
N SER A 77 9.62 -12.29 0.81
CA SER A 77 10.01 -13.19 -0.28
C SER A 77 10.38 -12.44 -1.57
N TYR A 78 10.07 -11.15 -1.67
CA TYR A 78 10.36 -10.31 -2.84
C TYR A 78 11.44 -9.27 -2.55
N GLN A 79 11.94 -9.22 -1.34
CA GLN A 79 13.07 -8.36 -0.99
C GLN A 79 14.38 -9.04 -1.35
N ARG A 80 15.41 -8.26 -1.59
CA ARG A 80 16.74 -8.76 -1.87
C ARG A 80 17.72 -8.41 -0.77
#